data_9f9b75746f5b99dc43d6c94d5ac75d47
#
_entry.id   9f9b75746f5b99dc43d6c94d5ac75d47
#
_cell.length_a   1.000
_cell.length_b   1.000
_cell.length_c   1.000
_cell.angle_alpha   90.00
_cell.angle_beta   90.00
_cell.angle_gamma   90.00
#
_symmetry.space_group_name_H-M   'P 1'
#
loop_
_entity.id
_entity.type
_entity.pdbx_description
1 polymer ?
#
loop_
_entity_poly.entity_id
_entity_poly.type
_entity_poly.pdbx_seq_one_letter_code
_entity_poly.pdbx_strand_id
1 'polypeptide(L)'
;MNHKRLFRLYREERLMVRRRGGRKRALGTRAPLAVPQWPNDRWSLDFVADQFIDGRRLRILVVVDDCTRECLALVADTSISGIRVARELDRLLAERGKPKTIVSDNGTELTSNAILQWADDHKVNWHYIAPGKPVQNAFVESFIGRLRDELLNETLFRSLAHTRAVLDAWRADYNTDRPHSRLGWMSPANYAAARRSAALRSTDGSASQTAAITAQEGITDRQTPIAAG
;
A
#
# COMPACT_ATOMS: atom_id res chain seq x y z
N MET A 1 16.75 48.77 -6.74
CA MET A 1 15.34 48.94 -7.17
C MET A 1 14.44 48.24 -6.16
N ASN A 2 13.33 48.90 -5.73
CA ASN A 2 12.45 48.31 -4.69
C ASN A 2 11.60 47.18 -5.28
N HIS A 3 11.74 45.99 -4.75
CA HIS A 3 11.06 44.76 -5.20
C HIS A 3 9.52 44.89 -5.24
N LYS A 4 8.92 45.62 -4.26
CA LYS A 4 7.48 45.91 -4.22
C LYS A 4 7.03 46.78 -5.40
N ARG A 5 7.87 47.77 -5.83
CA ARG A 5 7.57 48.61 -6.98
C ARG A 5 7.65 47.84 -8.29
N LEU A 6 8.62 46.92 -8.41
CA LEU A 6 8.75 46.05 -9.57
C LEU A 6 7.52 45.13 -9.73
N PHE A 7 7.06 44.49 -8.64
CA PHE A 7 5.87 43.66 -8.66
C PHE A 7 4.59 44.42 -9.02
N ARG A 8 4.48 45.69 -8.58
CA ARG A 8 3.33 46.51 -8.93
C ARG A 8 3.34 46.80 -10.43
N LEU A 9 4.45 47.22 -11.01
CA LEU A 9 4.59 47.45 -12.45
C LEU A 9 4.30 46.20 -13.27
N TYR A 10 4.82 45.06 -12.88
CA TYR A 10 4.52 43.75 -13.53
C TYR A 10 3.03 43.42 -13.55
N ARG A 11 2.30 43.79 -12.51
CA ARG A 11 0.86 43.60 -12.42
C ARG A 11 0.09 44.63 -13.27
N GLU A 12 0.49 45.90 -13.24
CA GLU A 12 -0.10 46.96 -14.03
C GLU A 12 0.04 46.70 -15.52
N GLU A 13 1.25 46.27 -15.96
CA GLU A 13 1.57 45.94 -17.36
C GLU A 13 1.10 44.54 -17.79
N ARG A 14 0.39 43.78 -16.94
CA ARG A 14 -0.11 42.41 -17.21
C ARG A 14 0.98 41.46 -17.68
N LEU A 15 2.24 41.66 -17.30
CA LEU A 15 3.38 40.79 -17.64
C LEU A 15 3.46 39.51 -16.84
N MET A 16 2.51 39.26 -15.94
CA MET A 16 2.45 38.03 -15.17
C MET A 16 2.23 36.84 -16.10
N VAL A 17 3.18 35.93 -16.12
CA VAL A 17 3.02 34.65 -16.79
C VAL A 17 1.82 33.93 -16.15
N ARG A 18 0.79 33.63 -16.94
CA ARG A 18 -0.30 32.78 -16.48
C ARG A 18 0.30 31.46 -16.01
N ARG A 19 0.17 31.16 -14.72
CA ARG A 19 0.47 29.81 -14.23
C ARG A 19 -0.44 28.87 -15.02
N ARG A 20 0.16 28.02 -15.86
CA ARG A 20 -0.58 26.91 -16.50
C ARG A 20 -1.26 26.17 -15.37
N GLY A 21 -2.59 26.07 -15.40
CA GLY A 21 -3.33 25.26 -14.44
C GLY A 21 -2.71 23.88 -14.38
N GLY A 22 -2.28 23.46 -13.20
CA GLY A 22 -1.68 22.15 -13.02
C GLY A 22 -2.63 21.09 -13.54
N ARG A 23 -2.07 19.97 -14.07
CA ARG A 23 -2.83 18.77 -14.45
C ARG A 23 -3.85 18.47 -13.34
N LYS A 24 -5.10 18.17 -13.68
CA LYS A 24 -6.11 17.72 -12.73
C LYS A 24 -5.52 16.53 -11.98
N ARG A 25 -5.29 16.68 -10.68
CA ARG A 25 -4.82 15.60 -9.82
C ARG A 25 -6.03 14.98 -9.17
N ALA A 26 -6.05 13.65 -9.10
CA ALA A 26 -7.04 12.96 -8.29
C ALA A 26 -6.94 13.47 -6.84
N LEU A 27 -8.02 14.03 -6.33
CA LEU A 27 -8.13 14.44 -4.93
C LEU A 27 -8.61 13.22 -4.16
N GLY A 28 -7.73 12.61 -3.38
CA GLY A 28 -8.10 11.53 -2.47
C GLY A 28 -9.14 11.99 -1.43
N THR A 29 -9.89 11.06 -0.89
CA THR A 29 -10.85 11.32 0.19
C THR A 29 -10.11 11.87 1.42
N ARG A 30 -10.68 12.91 2.04
CA ARG A 30 -10.10 13.55 3.24
C ARG A 30 -10.45 12.82 4.55
N ALA A 31 -11.11 11.67 4.48
CA ALA A 31 -11.47 10.89 5.64
C ALA A 31 -10.21 10.34 6.35
N PRO A 32 -10.21 10.26 7.70
CA PRO A 32 -9.15 9.57 8.42
C PRO A 32 -9.04 8.12 7.95
N LEU A 33 -7.82 7.67 7.67
CA LEU A 33 -7.59 6.28 7.29
C LEU A 33 -7.83 5.37 8.50
N ALA A 34 -8.71 4.39 8.33
CA ALA A 34 -8.93 3.36 9.34
C ALA A 34 -7.63 2.59 9.61
N VAL A 35 -7.40 2.20 10.87
CA VAL A 35 -6.27 1.34 11.22
C VAL A 35 -6.53 -0.06 10.66
N PRO A 36 -5.64 -0.62 9.84
CA PRO A 36 -5.84 -1.94 9.25
C PRO A 36 -5.85 -3.02 10.32
N GLN A 37 -6.85 -3.88 10.30
CA GLN A 37 -7.06 -4.93 11.28
C GLN A 37 -6.67 -6.31 10.74
N TRP A 38 -6.74 -6.51 9.43
CA TRP A 38 -6.49 -7.77 8.76
C TRP A 38 -5.45 -7.64 7.65
N PRO A 39 -4.74 -8.73 7.31
CA PRO A 39 -3.90 -8.77 6.12
C PRO A 39 -4.69 -8.35 4.90
N ASN A 40 -4.07 -7.59 4.00
CA ASN A 40 -4.68 -7.01 2.81
C ASN A 40 -5.80 -5.97 3.07
N ASP A 41 -6.00 -5.51 4.29
CA ASP A 41 -6.87 -4.35 4.49
C ASP A 41 -6.30 -3.12 3.80
N ARG A 42 -4.96 -2.94 3.91
CA ARG A 42 -4.29 -1.79 3.31
C ARG A 42 -2.84 -2.08 2.98
N TRP A 43 -2.45 -1.75 1.75
CA TRP A 43 -1.06 -1.70 1.33
C TRP A 43 -0.61 -0.24 1.20
N SER A 44 0.60 0.06 1.66
CA SER A 44 1.25 1.36 1.48
C SER A 44 2.37 1.23 0.47
N LEU A 45 2.41 2.18 -0.48
CA LEU A 45 3.40 2.24 -1.54
C LEU A 45 4.20 3.53 -1.45
N ASP A 46 5.50 3.42 -1.77
CA ASP A 46 6.39 4.57 -1.93
C ASP A 46 7.59 4.22 -2.80
N PHE A 47 8.31 5.25 -3.25
CA PHE A 47 9.55 5.12 -4.01
C PHE A 47 10.75 5.60 -3.21
N VAL A 48 11.80 4.80 -3.24
CA VAL A 48 13.12 5.19 -2.74
C VAL A 48 14.06 5.41 -3.92
N ALA A 49 14.79 6.50 -3.91
CA ALA A 49 15.85 6.75 -4.86
C ALA A 49 17.21 6.42 -4.24
N ASP A 50 18.09 5.84 -5.05
CA ASP A 50 19.46 5.55 -4.73
C ASP A 50 20.31 5.65 -6.01
N GLN A 51 21.59 5.27 -5.95
CA GLN A 51 22.49 5.29 -7.10
C GLN A 51 23.46 4.11 -7.11
N PHE A 52 23.93 3.76 -8.29
CA PHE A 52 25.04 2.84 -8.47
C PHE A 52 26.40 3.53 -8.22
N ILE A 53 27.44 2.74 -8.06
CA ILE A 53 28.82 3.25 -7.89
C ILE A 53 29.30 4.11 -9.08
N ASP A 54 28.71 3.95 -10.25
CA ASP A 54 29.00 4.76 -11.45
C ASP A 54 28.17 6.06 -11.51
N GLY A 55 27.39 6.37 -10.46
CA GLY A 55 26.57 7.59 -10.35
C GLY A 55 25.22 7.52 -11.06
N ARG A 56 24.91 6.45 -11.81
CA ARG A 56 23.57 6.27 -12.42
C ARG A 56 22.52 6.07 -11.32
N ARG A 57 21.40 6.77 -11.45
CA ARG A 57 20.30 6.67 -10.50
C ARG A 57 19.55 5.35 -10.65
N LEU A 58 19.10 4.84 -9.54
CA LEU A 58 18.13 3.73 -9.46
C LEU A 58 16.94 4.15 -8.60
N ARG A 59 15.82 3.50 -8.84
CA ARG A 59 14.60 3.65 -8.03
C ARG A 59 14.16 2.29 -7.52
N ILE A 60 13.60 2.30 -6.34
CA ILE A 60 13.07 1.10 -5.69
C ILE A 60 11.61 1.37 -5.37
N LEU A 61 10.70 0.60 -5.96
CA LEU A 61 9.31 0.57 -5.52
C LEU A 61 9.21 -0.28 -4.26
N VAL A 62 8.63 0.28 -3.23
CA VAL A 62 8.37 -0.39 -1.95
C VAL A 62 6.89 -0.60 -1.79
N VAL A 63 6.48 -1.83 -1.44
CA VAL A 63 5.09 -2.16 -1.11
C VAL A 63 5.06 -2.90 0.23
N VAL A 64 4.29 -2.40 1.18
CA VAL A 64 4.19 -2.93 2.54
C VAL A 64 2.72 -3.18 2.89
N ASP A 65 2.41 -4.30 3.52
CA ASP A 65 1.11 -4.52 4.16
C ASP A 65 1.10 -3.83 5.53
N ASP A 66 0.20 -2.88 5.70
CA ASP A 66 0.15 -2.04 6.90
C ASP A 66 -0.32 -2.78 8.16
N CYS A 67 -1.04 -3.89 8.02
CA CYS A 67 -1.44 -4.73 9.15
C CYS A 67 -0.31 -5.64 9.60
N THR A 68 0.25 -6.40 8.67
CA THR A 68 1.25 -7.43 8.97
C THR A 68 2.68 -6.92 9.04
N ARG A 69 2.93 -5.72 8.51
CA ARG A 69 4.27 -5.13 8.32
C ARG A 69 5.14 -5.91 7.32
N GLU A 70 4.57 -6.89 6.62
CA GLU A 70 5.30 -7.60 5.58
C GLU A 70 5.72 -6.65 4.46
N CYS A 71 6.97 -6.71 4.07
CA CYS A 71 7.43 -6.13 2.81
C CYS A 71 7.00 -7.05 1.66
N LEU A 72 5.98 -6.64 0.92
CA LEU A 72 5.42 -7.42 -0.18
C LEU A 72 6.29 -7.35 -1.43
N ALA A 73 6.87 -6.19 -1.70
CA ALA A 73 7.78 -6.00 -2.83
C ALA A 73 8.86 -4.96 -2.55
N LEU A 74 10.06 -5.24 -3.07
CA LEU A 74 11.17 -4.30 -3.28
C LEU A 74 11.62 -4.46 -4.73
N VAL A 75 11.16 -3.57 -5.61
CA VAL A 75 11.43 -3.67 -7.05
C VAL A 75 12.39 -2.58 -7.47
N ALA A 76 13.64 -2.97 -7.76
CA ALA A 76 14.66 -2.03 -8.24
C ALA A 76 14.70 -1.97 -9.77
N ASP A 77 14.75 -0.73 -10.28
CA ASP A 77 15.00 -0.46 -11.69
C ASP A 77 15.62 0.94 -11.88
N THR A 78 16.18 1.22 -13.04
CA THR A 78 16.65 2.57 -13.40
C THR A 78 15.50 3.53 -13.69
N SER A 79 14.35 3.00 -14.10
CA SER A 79 13.12 3.74 -14.33
C SER A 79 11.92 2.83 -14.06
N ILE A 80 10.95 3.32 -13.30
CA ILE A 80 9.70 2.60 -12.99
C ILE A 80 8.54 3.49 -13.39
N SER A 81 7.84 3.10 -14.45
CA SER A 81 6.63 3.78 -14.93
C SER A 81 5.38 3.26 -14.20
N GLY A 82 4.25 4.00 -14.29
CA GLY A 82 2.97 3.53 -13.75
C GLY A 82 2.52 2.18 -14.32
N ILE A 83 2.79 1.90 -15.59
CA ILE A 83 2.52 0.57 -16.20
C ILE A 83 3.36 -0.53 -15.54
N ARG A 84 4.62 -0.23 -15.19
CA ARG A 84 5.46 -1.19 -14.48
C ARG A 84 4.94 -1.41 -13.05
N VAL A 85 4.51 -0.37 -12.36
CA VAL A 85 3.88 -0.49 -11.03
C VAL A 85 2.63 -1.38 -11.14
N ALA A 86 1.73 -1.13 -12.10
CA ALA A 86 0.53 -1.93 -12.30
C ALA A 86 0.85 -3.43 -12.45
N ARG A 87 1.83 -3.79 -13.28
CA ARG A 87 2.26 -5.20 -13.45
C ARG A 87 2.80 -5.83 -12.16
N GLU A 88 3.53 -5.07 -11.34
CA GLU A 88 4.00 -5.59 -10.05
C GLU A 88 2.83 -5.77 -9.07
N LEU A 89 1.85 -4.89 -9.10
CA LEU A 89 0.63 -5.05 -8.32
C LEU A 89 -0.19 -6.26 -8.78
N ASP A 90 -0.30 -6.53 -10.09
CA ASP A 90 -0.95 -7.74 -10.62
C ASP A 90 -0.29 -9.02 -10.07
N ARG A 91 1.05 -9.05 -10.08
CA ARG A 91 1.80 -10.15 -9.49
C ARG A 91 1.48 -10.33 -8.01
N LEU A 92 1.44 -9.23 -7.24
CA LEU A 92 1.12 -9.26 -5.81
C LEU A 92 -0.33 -9.69 -5.57
N LEU A 93 -1.29 -9.29 -6.42
CA LEU A 93 -2.68 -9.74 -6.34
C LEU A 93 -2.78 -11.27 -6.51
N ALA A 94 -2.03 -11.83 -7.46
CA ALA A 94 -2.00 -13.28 -7.69
C ALA A 94 -1.37 -14.05 -6.52
N GLU A 95 -0.34 -13.50 -5.88
CA GLU A 95 0.38 -14.14 -4.77
C GLU A 95 -0.32 -13.97 -3.41
N ARG A 96 -0.94 -12.83 -3.16
CA ARG A 96 -1.39 -12.42 -1.81
C ARG A 96 -2.90 -12.19 -1.71
N GLY A 97 -3.58 -12.10 -2.84
CA GLY A 97 -4.97 -11.65 -2.92
C GLY A 97 -5.08 -10.12 -2.97
N LYS A 98 -6.29 -9.66 -3.18
CA LYS A 98 -6.60 -8.25 -3.41
C LYS A 98 -6.62 -7.44 -2.11
N PRO A 99 -5.92 -6.27 -2.04
CA PRO A 99 -6.09 -5.35 -0.93
C PRO A 99 -7.42 -4.58 -1.04
N LYS A 100 -7.98 -4.20 0.09
CA LYS A 100 -9.15 -3.31 0.10
C LYS A 100 -8.77 -1.89 -0.30
N THR A 101 -7.61 -1.43 0.19
CA THR A 101 -7.12 -0.06 -0.04
C THR A 101 -5.63 -0.07 -0.33
N ILE A 102 -5.21 0.80 -1.25
CA ILE A 102 -3.81 1.13 -1.46
C ILE A 102 -3.60 2.61 -1.10
N VAL A 103 -2.54 2.91 -0.36
CA VAL A 103 -2.14 4.26 0.01
C VAL A 103 -0.82 4.59 -0.64
N SER A 104 -0.72 5.77 -1.26
CA SER A 104 0.52 6.26 -1.84
C SER A 104 0.64 7.78 -1.73
N ASP A 105 1.84 8.29 -1.96
CA ASP A 105 2.03 9.70 -2.22
C ASP A 105 1.45 10.12 -3.58
N ASN A 106 1.61 11.41 -3.92
CA ASN A 106 1.15 11.97 -5.19
C ASN A 106 2.24 11.94 -6.28
N GLY A 107 3.16 11.00 -6.23
CA GLY A 107 4.19 10.82 -7.26
C GLY A 107 3.59 10.68 -8.66
N THR A 108 4.30 11.17 -9.67
CA THR A 108 3.78 11.21 -11.06
C THR A 108 3.47 9.82 -11.60
N GLU A 109 4.23 8.84 -11.20
CA GLU A 109 4.07 7.43 -11.59
C GLU A 109 2.81 6.83 -10.98
N LEU A 110 2.54 7.16 -9.70
CA LEU A 110 1.41 6.64 -8.93
C LEU A 110 0.09 7.37 -9.24
N THR A 111 0.17 8.60 -9.78
CA THR A 111 -0.99 9.37 -10.26
C THR A 111 -1.21 9.24 -11.77
N SER A 112 -0.55 8.30 -12.43
CA SER A 112 -0.65 8.08 -13.87
C SER A 112 -1.99 7.46 -14.27
N ASN A 113 -2.40 7.66 -15.52
CA ASN A 113 -3.63 7.06 -16.04
C ASN A 113 -3.61 5.52 -15.95
N ALA A 114 -2.43 4.90 -16.08
CA ALA A 114 -2.28 3.45 -15.96
C ALA A 114 -2.67 2.95 -14.55
N ILE A 115 -2.29 3.68 -13.51
CA ILE A 115 -2.65 3.34 -12.12
C ILE A 115 -4.13 3.63 -11.85
N LEU A 116 -4.66 4.75 -12.35
CA LEU A 116 -6.09 5.06 -12.19
C LEU A 116 -6.96 3.99 -12.84
N GLN A 117 -6.62 3.59 -14.08
CA GLN A 117 -7.31 2.51 -14.79
C GLN A 117 -7.17 1.18 -14.04
N TRP A 118 -5.95 0.82 -13.60
CA TRP A 118 -5.70 -0.41 -12.86
C TRP A 118 -6.54 -0.48 -11.57
N ALA A 119 -6.61 0.61 -10.82
CA ALA A 119 -7.38 0.68 -9.57
C ALA A 119 -8.89 0.50 -9.83
N ASP A 120 -9.40 1.09 -10.93
CA ASP A 120 -10.81 0.92 -11.33
C ASP A 120 -11.09 -0.49 -11.82
N ASP A 121 -10.25 -1.07 -12.66
CA ASP A 121 -10.42 -2.43 -13.21
C ASP A 121 -10.47 -3.48 -12.08
N HIS A 122 -9.57 -3.35 -11.09
CA HIS A 122 -9.50 -4.26 -9.95
C HIS A 122 -10.44 -3.91 -8.80
N LYS A 123 -11.16 -2.79 -8.88
CA LYS A 123 -12.02 -2.28 -7.79
C LYS A 123 -11.25 -2.18 -6.47
N VAL A 124 -10.05 -1.61 -6.51
CA VAL A 124 -9.20 -1.31 -5.37
C VAL A 124 -9.37 0.16 -5.01
N ASN A 125 -9.64 0.45 -3.74
CA ASN A 125 -9.73 1.83 -3.27
C ASN A 125 -8.33 2.45 -3.17
N TRP A 126 -8.00 3.37 -4.10
CA TRP A 126 -6.71 4.05 -4.08
C TRP A 126 -6.79 5.39 -3.36
N HIS A 127 -6.03 5.53 -2.28
CA HIS A 127 -5.99 6.73 -1.46
C HIS A 127 -4.66 7.45 -1.62
N TYR A 128 -4.72 8.69 -2.10
CA TYR A 128 -3.55 9.57 -2.17
C TYR A 128 -3.44 10.39 -0.87
N ILE A 129 -2.25 10.39 -0.26
CA ILE A 129 -2.03 11.20 0.95
C ILE A 129 -2.18 12.69 0.65
N ALA A 130 -2.73 13.43 1.62
CA ALA A 130 -2.84 14.87 1.47
C ALA A 130 -1.45 15.53 1.51
N PRO A 131 -1.18 16.54 0.67
CA PRO A 131 0.07 17.29 0.72
C PRO A 131 0.35 17.80 2.14
N GLY A 132 1.56 17.57 2.64
CA GLY A 132 1.98 17.99 3.99
C GLY A 132 1.44 17.13 5.14
N LYS A 133 0.89 15.94 4.87
CA LYS A 133 0.46 14.98 5.90
C LYS A 133 1.17 13.62 5.76
N PRO A 134 2.48 13.55 6.01
CA PRO A 134 3.25 12.30 5.90
C PRO A 134 2.72 11.19 6.82
N VAL A 135 2.13 11.53 7.97
CA VAL A 135 1.54 10.57 8.91
C VAL A 135 0.56 9.58 8.23
N GLN A 136 -0.04 9.96 7.10
CA GLN A 136 -0.94 9.08 6.35
C GLN A 136 -0.22 7.93 5.62
N ASN A 137 1.11 8.03 5.41
CA ASN A 137 1.95 6.97 4.82
C ASN A 137 3.05 6.48 5.79
N ALA A 138 2.86 6.71 7.08
CA ALA A 138 3.87 6.48 8.13
C ALA A 138 4.39 5.03 8.20
N PHE A 139 3.62 4.05 7.71
CA PHE A 139 4.03 2.64 7.74
C PHE A 139 5.16 2.37 6.74
N VAL A 140 4.99 2.75 5.50
CA VAL A 140 6.03 2.60 4.49
C VAL A 140 7.19 3.55 4.74
N GLU A 141 6.95 4.76 5.25
CA GLU A 141 8.04 5.68 5.64
C GLU A 141 8.93 5.08 6.74
N SER A 142 8.32 4.50 7.79
CA SER A 142 9.05 3.81 8.86
C SER A 142 9.83 2.58 8.33
N PHE A 143 9.26 1.85 7.38
CA PHE A 143 9.93 0.74 6.71
C PHE A 143 11.12 1.24 5.89
N ILE A 144 10.95 2.29 5.10
CA ILE A 144 12.00 2.89 4.27
C ILE A 144 13.15 3.44 5.15
N GLY A 145 12.84 4.03 6.30
CA GLY A 145 13.86 4.42 7.26
C GLY A 145 14.78 3.26 7.63
N ARG A 146 14.22 2.12 8.00
CA ARG A 146 14.99 0.91 8.30
C ARG A 146 15.77 0.38 7.09
N LEU A 147 15.11 0.31 5.92
CA LEU A 147 15.78 -0.11 4.69
C LEU A 147 17.00 0.76 4.38
N ARG A 148 16.91 2.06 4.60
CA ARG A 148 18.03 2.99 4.44
C ARG A 148 19.14 2.71 5.46
N ASP A 149 18.79 2.67 6.73
CA ASP A 149 19.75 2.54 7.82
C ASP A 149 20.47 1.19 7.80
N GLU A 150 19.80 0.12 7.40
CA GLU A 150 20.34 -1.24 7.49
C GLU A 150 20.94 -1.76 6.17
N LEU A 151 20.56 -1.15 5.03
CA LEU A 151 21.00 -1.65 3.73
C LEU A 151 21.47 -0.56 2.78
N LEU A 152 20.65 0.44 2.46
CA LEU A 152 20.96 1.36 1.36
C LEU A 152 22.19 2.22 1.67
N ASN A 153 22.30 2.73 2.91
CA ASN A 153 23.44 3.53 3.34
C ASN A 153 24.73 2.72 3.50
N GLU A 154 24.61 1.39 3.70
CA GLU A 154 25.75 0.50 3.96
C GLU A 154 26.22 -0.25 2.70
N THR A 155 25.46 -0.15 1.59
CA THR A 155 25.74 -0.98 0.40
C THR A 155 26.07 -0.13 -0.82
N LEU A 156 27.21 -0.40 -1.43
CA LEU A 156 27.59 0.14 -2.73
C LEU A 156 27.06 -0.75 -3.86
N PHE A 157 26.02 -0.28 -4.55
CA PHE A 157 25.39 -1.03 -5.63
C PHE A 157 26.21 -1.00 -6.91
N ARG A 158 26.68 -2.18 -7.37
CA ARG A 158 27.53 -2.33 -8.56
C ARG A 158 26.73 -2.43 -9.86
N SER A 159 25.55 -3.01 -9.79
CA SER A 159 24.66 -3.25 -10.94
C SER A 159 23.22 -3.47 -10.49
N LEU A 160 22.29 -3.39 -11.42
CA LEU A 160 20.86 -3.67 -11.15
C LEU A 160 20.64 -5.12 -10.68
N ALA A 161 21.36 -6.09 -11.24
CA ALA A 161 21.29 -7.48 -10.80
C ALA A 161 21.77 -7.65 -9.36
N HIS A 162 22.90 -7.02 -9.01
CA HIS A 162 23.40 -7.00 -7.64
C HIS A 162 22.40 -6.36 -6.68
N THR A 163 21.83 -5.19 -7.05
CA THR A 163 20.83 -4.51 -6.23
C THR A 163 19.62 -5.40 -5.96
N ARG A 164 19.09 -6.06 -6.99
CA ARG A 164 17.94 -6.95 -6.84
C ARG A 164 18.23 -8.12 -5.90
N ALA A 165 19.37 -8.78 -6.08
CA ALA A 165 19.76 -9.90 -5.22
C ALA A 165 19.89 -9.49 -3.74
N VAL A 166 20.52 -8.34 -3.48
CA VAL A 166 20.70 -7.82 -2.12
C VAL A 166 19.36 -7.40 -1.50
N LEU A 167 18.49 -6.73 -2.26
CA LEU A 167 17.14 -6.36 -1.80
C LEU A 167 16.27 -7.58 -1.52
N ASP A 168 16.33 -8.62 -2.36
CA ASP A 168 15.57 -9.86 -2.15
C ASP A 168 16.02 -10.60 -0.89
N ALA A 169 17.33 -10.69 -0.68
CA ALA A 169 17.88 -11.30 0.54
C ALA A 169 17.49 -10.54 1.80
N TRP A 170 17.61 -9.20 1.79
CA TRP A 170 17.22 -8.37 2.91
C TRP A 170 15.70 -8.44 3.18
N ARG A 171 14.87 -8.45 2.13
CA ARG A 171 13.40 -8.60 2.26
C ARG A 171 13.03 -9.94 2.87
N ALA A 172 13.69 -11.01 2.47
CA ALA A 172 13.48 -12.34 3.05
C ALA A 172 13.77 -12.31 4.56
N ASP A 173 14.98 -11.89 4.95
CA ASP A 173 15.39 -11.76 6.35
C ASP A 173 14.43 -10.85 7.15
N TYR A 174 14.06 -9.68 6.61
CA TYR A 174 13.12 -8.77 7.25
C TYR A 174 11.77 -9.44 7.54
N ASN A 175 11.24 -10.20 6.59
CA ASN A 175 9.92 -10.82 6.73
C ASN A 175 9.93 -12.06 7.62
N THR A 176 11.01 -12.88 7.60
CA THR A 176 11.03 -14.20 8.25
C THR A 176 11.71 -14.21 9.61
N ASP A 177 12.78 -13.43 9.76
CA ASP A 177 13.69 -13.59 10.90
C ASP A 177 13.63 -12.42 11.90
N ARG A 178 13.17 -11.24 11.50
CA ARG A 178 13.20 -10.06 12.37
C ARG A 178 11.96 -9.94 13.24
N PRO A 179 12.14 -9.96 14.58
CA PRO A 179 11.03 -9.75 15.49
C PRO A 179 10.61 -8.28 15.54
N HIS A 180 9.31 -8.02 15.52
CA HIS A 180 8.73 -6.69 15.63
C HIS A 180 7.97 -6.53 16.96
N SER A 181 8.34 -5.56 17.78
CA SER A 181 7.68 -5.31 19.06
C SER A 181 6.17 -5.07 18.91
N ARG A 182 5.74 -4.35 17.87
CA ARG A 182 4.33 -4.09 17.57
C ARG A 182 3.55 -5.33 17.11
N LEU A 183 4.24 -6.40 16.72
CA LEU A 183 3.65 -7.67 16.31
C LEU A 183 3.77 -8.74 17.41
N GLY A 184 3.97 -8.32 18.67
CA GLY A 184 4.20 -9.25 19.77
C GLY A 184 5.49 -10.04 19.65
N TRP A 185 6.54 -9.42 19.12
CA TRP A 185 7.86 -10.00 18.89
C TRP A 185 7.87 -11.11 17.83
N MET A 186 6.80 -11.25 17.07
CA MET A 186 6.79 -12.12 15.89
C MET A 186 7.45 -11.44 14.69
N SER A 187 7.99 -12.26 13.77
CA SER A 187 8.35 -11.76 12.44
C SER A 187 7.10 -11.43 11.63
N PRO A 188 7.18 -10.51 10.65
CA PRO A 188 6.04 -10.15 9.80
C PRO A 188 5.33 -11.35 9.17
N ALA A 189 6.09 -12.31 8.63
CA ALA A 189 5.54 -13.51 8.00
C ALA A 189 4.78 -14.40 9.00
N ASN A 190 5.34 -14.62 10.20
CA ASN A 190 4.70 -15.41 11.24
C ASN A 190 3.42 -14.75 11.75
N TYR A 191 3.44 -13.44 11.94
CA TYR A 191 2.25 -12.68 12.31
C TYR A 191 1.19 -12.76 11.22
N ALA A 192 1.56 -12.62 9.95
CA ALA A 192 0.64 -12.72 8.84
C ALA A 192 -0.01 -14.12 8.74
N ALA A 193 0.77 -15.18 8.94
CA ALA A 193 0.27 -16.55 8.97
C ALA A 193 -0.73 -16.76 10.11
N ALA A 194 -0.41 -16.29 11.32
CA ALA A 194 -1.31 -16.36 12.47
C ALA A 194 -2.63 -15.61 12.24
N ARG A 195 -2.56 -14.41 11.64
CA ARG A 195 -3.76 -13.60 11.32
C ARG A 195 -4.62 -14.26 10.24
N ARG A 196 -4.02 -14.82 9.17
CA ARG A 196 -4.76 -15.56 8.14
C ARG A 196 -5.47 -16.77 8.72
N SER A 197 -4.82 -17.55 9.57
CA SER A 197 -5.41 -18.69 10.26
C SER A 197 -6.56 -18.29 11.19
N ALA A 198 -6.46 -17.15 11.87
CA ALA A 198 -7.54 -16.61 12.70
C ALA A 198 -8.76 -16.18 11.88
N ALA A 199 -8.54 -15.58 10.71
CA ALA A 199 -9.61 -15.17 9.80
C ALA A 199 -10.40 -16.40 9.28
N LEU A 200 -9.72 -17.48 8.90
CA LEU A 200 -10.37 -18.72 8.46
C LEU A 200 -11.24 -19.34 9.56
N ARG A 201 -10.74 -19.40 10.79
CA ARG A 201 -11.53 -19.94 11.92
C ARG A 201 -12.78 -19.11 12.24
N SER A 202 -12.73 -17.79 12.05
CA SER A 202 -13.88 -16.91 12.29
C SER A 202 -14.98 -17.11 11.22
N THR A 203 -14.62 -17.42 9.99
CA THR A 203 -15.59 -17.72 8.92
C THR A 203 -16.27 -19.08 9.11
N ASP A 204 -15.52 -20.10 9.53
CA ASP A 204 -16.09 -21.44 9.79
C ASP A 204 -17.03 -21.43 11.01
N GLY A 205 -16.71 -20.71 12.07
CA GLY A 205 -17.56 -20.54 13.24
C GLY A 205 -18.89 -19.83 12.93
N SER A 206 -18.88 -18.86 12.03
CA SER A 206 -20.09 -18.16 11.57
C SER A 206 -20.98 -19.07 10.71
N ALA A 207 -20.40 -19.89 9.84
CA ALA A 207 -21.14 -20.84 9.02
C ALA A 207 -21.82 -21.92 9.86
N SER A 208 -21.15 -22.43 10.90
CA SER A 208 -21.73 -23.42 11.83
C SER A 208 -22.89 -22.84 12.65
N GLN A 209 -22.82 -21.59 13.09
CA GLN A 209 -23.93 -20.96 13.82
C GLN A 209 -25.15 -20.71 12.93
N THR A 210 -24.95 -20.29 11.69
CA THR A 210 -26.05 -20.08 10.74
C THR A 210 -26.73 -21.40 10.40
N ALA A 211 -26.00 -22.50 10.21
CA ALA A 211 -26.54 -23.81 9.97
C ALA A 211 -27.35 -24.35 11.20
N ALA A 212 -26.89 -24.06 12.41
CA ALA A 212 -27.58 -24.47 13.63
C ALA A 212 -28.92 -23.72 13.84
N ILE A 213 -28.97 -22.42 13.53
CA ILE A 213 -30.19 -21.60 13.60
C ILE A 213 -31.21 -22.06 12.56
N THR A 214 -30.78 -22.32 11.32
CA THR A 214 -31.69 -22.83 10.26
C THR A 214 -32.23 -24.21 10.57
N ALA A 215 -31.46 -25.07 11.24
CA ALA A 215 -31.92 -26.39 11.68
C ALA A 215 -32.94 -26.31 12.82
N GLN A 216 -32.88 -25.33 13.69
CA GLN A 216 -33.86 -25.13 14.77
C GLN A 216 -35.20 -24.53 14.27
N GLU A 217 -35.18 -23.66 13.29
CA GLU A 217 -36.40 -23.10 12.68
C GLU A 217 -37.19 -24.13 11.84
N GLY A 218 -36.52 -25.14 11.30
CA GLY A 218 -37.17 -26.22 10.53
C GLY A 218 -37.95 -27.26 11.36
N ILE A 219 -37.83 -27.26 12.68
CA ILE A 219 -38.46 -28.26 13.57
C ILE A 219 -39.80 -27.79 14.15
N THR A 220 -40.11 -26.48 14.11
CA THR A 220 -41.32 -25.93 14.75
C THR A 220 -42.59 -25.93 13.86
N ASP A 221 -42.51 -26.36 12.60
CA ASP A 221 -43.67 -26.29 11.65
C ASP A 221 -44.36 -27.65 11.36
N ARG A 222 -44.23 -28.62 12.27
CA ARG A 222 -44.96 -29.91 12.16
C ARG A 222 -45.65 -30.31 13.45
N GLN A 223 -46.62 -29.52 13.91
CA GLN A 223 -47.68 -30.04 14.81
C GLN A 223 -48.90 -29.11 14.77
N THR A 224 -49.84 -29.39 13.89
CA THR A 224 -51.24 -29.01 14.07
C THR A 224 -52.08 -30.29 14.05
N PRO A 225 -52.73 -30.69 15.13
CA PRO A 225 -53.66 -31.81 15.11
C PRO A 225 -55.00 -31.35 14.55
N ILE A 226 -55.52 -32.09 13.59
CA ILE A 226 -56.90 -32.03 13.12
C ILE A 226 -57.77 -32.58 14.23
N ALA A 227 -58.61 -31.79 14.84
CA ALA A 227 -59.71 -32.24 15.69
C ALA A 227 -61.00 -32.30 14.85
N ALA A 228 -61.55 -33.48 14.75
CA ALA A 228 -62.88 -33.75 14.19
C ALA A 228 -63.96 -33.38 15.19
N GLY A 229 -65.10 -32.87 14.69
CA GLY A 229 -66.35 -32.60 15.39
C GLY A 229 -67.36 -32.05 14.40
#